data_326266eb1335f4bff6b24a2ffe36f1d4
#
_entry.id   326266eb1335f4bff6b24a2ffe36f1d4
#
_cell.length_a   1.000
_cell.length_b   1.000
_cell.length_c   1.000
_cell.angle_alpha   90.00
_cell.angle_beta   90.00
_cell.angle_gamma   90.00
#
_symmetry.space_group_name_H-M   'P 1'
#
loop_
_entity.id
_entity.type
_entity.pdbx_description
1 polymer ?
#
loop_
_entity_poly.entity_id
_entity_poly.type
_entity_poly.pdbx_seq_one_letter_code
_entity_poly.pdbx_strand_id
1 'polypeptide(L)'
;MFDSNIAIAVADVARMFKRYRHPRYRVMEAFGLPLPKGAYDEFWALRGISLELERGDSLGLIGQNGAGKSTLLNIVCGRLQPSSGSVTVRGNVQALMELGTGFHPEFSGRENILSSLAYQGVAGREASRLLDAIVDFSELAEFIDLPL
;
A
#
# COMPACT_ATOMS: atom_id res chain seq x y z
N MET A 1 9.07 -12.91 -22.78
CA MET A 1 9.11 -11.49 -23.19
C MET A 1 7.74 -10.96 -22.83
N PHE A 2 7.62 -10.24 -21.73
CA PHE A 2 6.28 -9.74 -21.30
C PHE A 2 5.82 -8.68 -22.29
N ASP A 3 4.54 -8.71 -22.66
CA ASP A 3 3.90 -7.74 -23.54
C ASP A 3 4.13 -6.33 -22.99
N SER A 4 4.49 -5.39 -23.88
CA SER A 4 4.77 -3.99 -23.51
C SER A 4 3.54 -3.27 -22.94
N ASN A 5 2.35 -3.84 -23.12
CA ASN A 5 1.07 -3.28 -22.67
C ASN A 5 0.72 -3.61 -21.21
N ILE A 6 1.33 -4.64 -20.60
CA ILE A 6 1.04 -5.04 -19.21
C ILE A 6 1.59 -3.99 -18.23
N ALA A 7 0.71 -3.40 -17.44
CA ALA A 7 1.04 -2.47 -16.36
C ALA A 7 1.40 -3.20 -15.06
N ILE A 8 0.66 -4.25 -14.70
CA ILE A 8 0.88 -5.04 -13.50
C ILE A 8 0.83 -6.52 -13.86
N ALA A 9 1.84 -7.28 -13.45
CA ALA A 9 1.84 -8.74 -13.53
C ALA A 9 2.11 -9.33 -12.15
N VAL A 10 1.23 -10.20 -11.70
CA VAL A 10 1.32 -10.98 -10.46
C VAL A 10 1.42 -12.44 -10.85
N ALA A 11 2.49 -13.12 -10.48
CA ALA A 11 2.74 -14.50 -10.86
C ALA A 11 2.94 -15.40 -9.63
N ASP A 12 1.99 -16.30 -9.40
CA ASP A 12 1.98 -17.32 -8.34
C ASP A 12 2.30 -16.76 -6.95
N VAL A 13 1.74 -15.57 -6.65
CA VAL A 13 1.99 -14.88 -5.40
C VAL A 13 1.30 -15.57 -4.24
N ALA A 14 2.08 -15.94 -3.23
CA ALA A 14 1.57 -16.39 -1.94
C ALA A 14 2.13 -15.52 -0.81
N ARG A 15 1.37 -15.36 0.25
CA ARG A 15 1.79 -14.66 1.46
C ARG A 15 1.38 -15.40 2.71
N MET A 16 2.37 -15.79 3.49
CA MET A 16 2.22 -16.44 4.79
C MET A 16 2.64 -15.49 5.90
N PHE A 17 1.88 -15.49 6.98
CA PHE A 17 2.20 -14.81 8.23
C PHE A 17 2.38 -15.83 9.34
N LYS A 18 3.42 -15.66 10.17
CA LYS A 18 3.62 -16.45 11.38
C LYS A 18 2.81 -15.85 12.52
N ARG A 19 1.90 -16.63 13.08
CA ARG A 19 1.16 -16.29 14.28
C ARG A 19 1.81 -16.97 15.48
N TYR A 20 2.71 -16.26 16.17
CA TYR A 20 3.44 -16.81 17.32
C TYR A 20 2.50 -17.04 18.49
N ARG A 21 2.65 -18.20 19.14
CA ARG A 21 1.88 -18.56 20.33
C ARG A 21 2.28 -17.77 21.56
N HIS A 22 3.53 -17.26 21.61
CA HIS A 22 4.03 -16.38 22.65
C HIS A 22 4.89 -15.27 22.06
N PRO A 23 4.83 -14.03 22.59
CA PRO A 23 5.63 -12.90 22.10
C PRO A 23 7.14 -13.17 22.11
N ARG A 24 7.62 -13.93 23.11
CA ARG A 24 9.04 -14.32 23.23
C ARG A 24 9.58 -15.05 21.99
N TYR A 25 8.76 -15.83 21.30
CA TYR A 25 9.20 -16.56 20.11
C TYR A 25 9.50 -15.63 18.94
N ARG A 26 8.76 -14.53 18.82
CA ARG A 26 9.05 -13.48 17.84
C ARG A 26 10.40 -12.82 18.13
N VAL A 27 10.69 -12.56 19.41
CA VAL A 27 11.99 -12.00 19.83
C VAL A 27 13.12 -12.99 19.58
N MET A 28 12.95 -14.27 19.96
CA MET A 28 13.94 -15.32 19.71
C MET A 28 14.29 -15.42 18.21
N GLU A 29 13.28 -15.42 17.34
CA GLU A 29 13.50 -15.47 15.90
C GLU A 29 14.24 -14.24 15.37
N ALA A 30 13.90 -13.04 15.86
CA ALA A 30 14.56 -11.81 15.48
C ALA A 30 16.07 -11.79 15.81
N PHE A 31 16.46 -12.53 16.87
CA PHE A 31 17.87 -12.75 17.25
C PHE A 31 18.48 -14.02 16.63
N GLY A 32 17.80 -14.69 15.69
CA GLY A 32 18.31 -15.90 15.06
C GLY A 32 18.37 -17.12 15.98
N LEU A 33 17.70 -17.10 17.13
CA LEU A 33 17.67 -18.21 18.07
C LEU A 33 16.74 -19.34 17.60
N PRO A 34 17.07 -20.60 17.86
CA PRO A 34 16.24 -21.72 17.45
C PRO A 34 14.88 -21.67 18.14
N LEU A 35 13.82 -21.87 17.36
CA LEU A 35 12.46 -21.91 17.89
C LEU A 35 12.05 -23.34 18.26
N PRO A 36 11.30 -23.54 19.35
CA PRO A 36 10.73 -24.84 19.66
C PRO A 36 9.69 -25.26 18.61
N LYS A 37 9.49 -26.58 18.46
CA LYS A 37 8.43 -27.10 17.58
C LYS A 37 7.06 -26.56 18.02
N GLY A 38 6.29 -26.04 17.05
CA GLY A 38 4.98 -25.45 17.31
C GLY A 38 5.02 -24.04 17.94
N ALA A 39 6.13 -23.31 17.82
CA ALA A 39 6.26 -21.92 18.30
C ALA A 39 5.28 -20.95 17.61
N TYR A 40 4.86 -21.26 16.40
CA TYR A 40 3.92 -20.45 15.62
C TYR A 40 3.00 -21.34 14.78
N ASP A 41 1.86 -20.77 14.41
CA ASP A 41 0.95 -21.32 13.40
C ASP A 41 1.12 -20.52 12.10
N GLU A 42 1.05 -21.17 10.96
CA GLU A 42 1.11 -20.52 9.65
C GLU A 42 -0.28 -20.02 9.25
N PHE A 43 -0.38 -18.75 8.96
CA PHE A 43 -1.58 -18.15 8.38
C PHE A 43 -1.29 -17.70 6.94
N TRP A 44 -1.88 -18.39 5.98
CA TRP A 44 -1.75 -18.07 4.58
C TRP A 44 -2.83 -17.07 4.16
N ALA A 45 -2.45 -15.81 4.02
CA ALA A 45 -3.34 -14.75 3.56
C ALA A 45 -3.58 -14.79 2.04
N LEU A 46 -2.58 -15.26 1.28
CA LEU A 46 -2.67 -15.48 -0.17
C LEU A 46 -2.03 -16.82 -0.51
N ARG A 47 -2.59 -17.50 -1.53
CA ARG A 47 -2.08 -18.78 -2.01
C ARG A 47 -2.16 -18.83 -3.53
N GLY A 48 -1.01 -18.67 -4.22
CA GLY A 48 -0.88 -18.87 -5.66
C GLY A 48 -1.75 -17.91 -6.50
N ILE A 49 -1.73 -16.62 -6.19
CA ILE A 49 -2.50 -15.62 -6.94
C ILE A 49 -1.72 -15.23 -8.19
N SER A 50 -2.38 -15.32 -9.35
CA SER A 50 -1.85 -14.85 -10.63
C SER A 50 -2.90 -13.98 -11.32
N LEU A 51 -2.47 -12.80 -11.79
CA LEU A 51 -3.27 -11.89 -12.60
C LEU A 51 -2.37 -10.97 -13.41
N GLU A 52 -2.90 -10.47 -14.49
CA GLU A 52 -2.27 -9.44 -15.32
C GLU A 52 -3.26 -8.30 -15.52
N LEU A 53 -2.76 -7.07 -15.53
CA LEU A 53 -3.53 -5.86 -15.77
C LEU A 53 -2.82 -5.04 -16.84
N GLU A 54 -3.52 -4.71 -17.89
CA GLU A 54 -3.01 -3.88 -18.95
C GLU A 54 -3.15 -2.37 -18.61
N ARG A 55 -2.49 -1.54 -19.40
CA ARG A 55 -2.64 -0.08 -19.28
C ARG A 55 -4.05 0.35 -19.66
N GLY A 56 -4.69 1.10 -18.78
CA GLY A 56 -6.08 1.59 -18.95
C GLY A 56 -7.14 0.66 -18.38
N ASP A 57 -6.77 -0.55 -17.95
CA ASP A 57 -7.71 -1.48 -17.34
C ASP A 57 -8.09 -1.06 -15.92
N SER A 58 -9.24 -1.59 -15.47
CA SER A 58 -9.72 -1.51 -14.11
C SER A 58 -10.00 -2.90 -13.56
N LEU A 59 -9.52 -3.22 -12.37
CA LEU A 59 -9.73 -4.51 -11.71
C LEU A 59 -10.43 -4.31 -10.38
N GLY A 60 -11.58 -4.98 -10.21
CA GLY A 60 -12.30 -5.05 -8.94
C GLY A 60 -11.91 -6.29 -8.12
N LEU A 61 -11.43 -6.08 -6.88
CA LEU A 61 -11.18 -7.15 -5.92
C LEU A 61 -12.38 -7.29 -4.98
N ILE A 62 -13.14 -8.36 -5.13
CA ILE A 62 -14.35 -8.64 -4.34
C ILE A 62 -14.11 -9.84 -3.44
N GLY A 63 -14.62 -9.79 -2.22
CA GLY A 63 -14.51 -10.88 -1.25
C GLY A 63 -14.81 -10.44 0.17
N GLN A 64 -14.99 -11.39 1.06
CA GLN A 64 -15.25 -11.16 2.49
C GLN A 64 -14.08 -10.45 3.19
N ASN A 65 -14.33 -9.90 4.39
CA ASN A 65 -13.26 -9.38 5.23
C ASN A 65 -12.29 -10.52 5.61
N GLY A 66 -10.98 -10.25 5.52
CA GLY A 66 -9.95 -11.27 5.74
C GLY A 66 -9.62 -12.15 4.51
N ALA A 67 -10.27 -11.98 3.35
CA ALA A 67 -9.98 -12.73 2.13
C ALA A 67 -8.62 -12.40 1.47
N GLY A 68 -7.82 -11.52 2.05
CA GLY A 68 -6.48 -11.19 1.53
C GLY A 68 -6.43 -9.99 0.57
N LYS A 69 -7.55 -9.30 0.28
CA LYS A 69 -7.59 -8.15 -0.63
C LYS A 69 -6.54 -7.08 -0.33
N SER A 70 -6.53 -6.59 0.91
CA SER A 70 -5.55 -5.59 1.36
C SER A 70 -4.12 -6.12 1.36
N THR A 71 -3.92 -7.42 1.60
CA THR A 71 -2.61 -8.07 1.51
C THR A 71 -2.09 -8.04 0.09
N LEU A 72 -2.93 -8.38 -0.89
CA LEU A 72 -2.56 -8.34 -2.31
C LEU A 72 -2.24 -6.91 -2.76
N LEU A 73 -3.09 -5.94 -2.39
CA LEU A 73 -2.84 -4.53 -2.71
C LEU A 73 -1.52 -4.02 -2.10
N ASN A 74 -1.23 -4.35 -0.83
CA ASN A 74 0.05 -4.00 -0.20
C ASN A 74 1.25 -4.61 -0.91
N ILE A 75 1.12 -5.82 -1.46
CA ILE A 75 2.19 -6.45 -2.24
C ILE A 75 2.36 -5.74 -3.57
N VAL A 76 1.28 -5.45 -4.30
CA VAL A 76 1.32 -4.71 -5.57
C VAL A 76 1.92 -3.31 -5.38
N CYS A 77 1.60 -2.63 -4.27
CA CYS A 77 2.17 -1.31 -3.93
C CYS A 77 3.62 -1.38 -3.41
N GLY A 78 4.23 -2.57 -3.34
CA GLY A 78 5.59 -2.74 -2.83
C GLY A 78 5.77 -2.54 -1.32
N ARG A 79 4.67 -2.37 -0.57
CA ARG A 79 4.71 -2.20 0.91
C ARG A 79 4.91 -3.52 1.65
N LEU A 80 4.62 -4.64 1.01
CA LEU A 80 4.74 -5.97 1.57
C LEU A 80 5.39 -6.91 0.55
N GLN A 81 6.40 -7.66 0.98
CA GLN A 81 7.03 -8.67 0.13
C GLN A 81 6.18 -9.96 0.11
N PRO A 82 6.00 -10.62 -1.03
CA PRO A 82 5.39 -11.93 -1.08
C PRO A 82 6.29 -12.99 -0.39
N SER A 83 5.70 -14.09 0.08
CA SER A 83 6.45 -15.25 0.59
C SER A 83 6.96 -16.13 -0.54
N SER A 84 6.25 -16.17 -1.68
CA SER A 84 6.67 -16.79 -2.93
C SER A 84 5.97 -16.12 -4.10
N GLY A 85 6.43 -16.40 -5.32
CA GLY A 85 5.97 -15.75 -6.54
C GLY A 85 6.63 -14.39 -6.76
N SER A 86 6.14 -13.66 -7.75
CA SER A 86 6.70 -12.35 -8.12
C SER A 86 5.61 -11.35 -8.52
N VAL A 87 5.90 -10.08 -8.32
CA VAL A 87 5.07 -8.97 -8.79
C VAL A 87 5.96 -8.02 -9.60
N THR A 88 5.50 -7.68 -10.77
CA THR A 88 6.12 -6.67 -11.63
C THR A 88 5.12 -5.54 -11.86
N VAL A 89 5.53 -4.32 -11.56
CA VAL A 89 4.73 -3.10 -11.80
C VAL A 89 5.54 -2.18 -12.71
N ARG A 90 4.89 -1.66 -13.73
CA ARG A 90 5.50 -0.73 -14.69
C ARG A 90 4.86 0.65 -14.54
N GLY A 91 5.60 1.57 -13.97
CA GLY A 91 5.17 2.94 -13.69
C GLY A 91 5.10 3.23 -12.19
N ASN A 92 4.53 4.38 -11.86
CA ASN A 92 4.35 4.79 -10.46
C ASN A 92 3.03 4.26 -9.92
N VAL A 93 3.05 3.74 -8.71
CA VAL A 93 1.86 3.28 -7.98
C VAL A 93 1.50 4.32 -6.93
N GLN A 94 0.27 4.82 -7.00
CA GLN A 94 -0.32 5.64 -5.95
C GLN A 94 -1.39 4.80 -5.24
N ALA A 95 -1.21 4.59 -3.93
CA ALA A 95 -2.12 3.78 -3.14
C ALA A 95 -3.02 4.66 -2.28
N LEU A 96 -4.32 4.67 -2.59
CA LEU A 96 -5.35 5.31 -1.76
C LEU A 96 -6.01 4.24 -0.87
N MET A 97 -5.23 3.65 0.04
CA MET A 97 -5.71 2.51 0.84
C MET A 97 -6.46 2.91 2.11
N GLU A 98 -6.20 4.10 2.61
CA GLU A 98 -6.84 4.65 3.81
C GLU A 98 -7.07 6.14 3.58
N LEU A 99 -8.32 6.57 3.61
CA LEU A 99 -8.67 7.99 3.52
C LEU A 99 -8.13 8.73 4.74
N GLY A 100 -7.41 9.82 4.52
CA GLY A 100 -6.85 10.66 5.58
C GLY A 100 -5.55 10.13 6.21
N THR A 101 -5.00 9.01 5.75
CA THR A 101 -3.70 8.53 6.24
C THR A 101 -2.59 9.52 5.88
N GLY A 102 -1.90 9.99 6.91
CA GLY A 102 -0.83 10.99 6.77
C GLY A 102 -1.30 12.43 6.91
N PHE A 103 -2.60 12.67 7.10
CA PHE A 103 -3.10 13.99 7.46
C PHE A 103 -2.88 14.27 8.95
N HIS A 104 -2.39 15.45 9.26
CA HIS A 104 -2.25 15.92 10.62
C HIS A 104 -3.53 16.66 11.03
N PRO A 105 -4.23 16.24 12.10
CA PRO A 105 -5.55 16.80 12.44
C PRO A 105 -5.50 18.29 12.87
N GLU A 106 -4.32 18.75 13.34
CA GLU A 106 -4.15 20.15 13.72
C GLU A 106 -3.70 21.04 12.55
N PHE A 107 -3.35 20.44 11.40
CA PHE A 107 -3.00 21.20 10.20
C PHE A 107 -4.26 21.53 9.41
N SER A 108 -4.23 22.68 8.75
CA SER A 108 -5.23 23.03 7.75
C SER A 108 -5.18 22.07 6.56
N GLY A 109 -6.25 22.02 5.77
CA GLY A 109 -6.25 21.27 4.51
C GLY A 109 -5.08 21.68 3.61
N ARG A 110 -4.77 22.96 3.50
CA ARG A 110 -3.64 23.50 2.73
C ARG A 110 -2.29 22.96 3.22
N GLU A 111 -2.05 22.95 4.52
CA GLU A 111 -0.82 22.44 5.10
C GLU A 111 -0.69 20.92 4.91
N ASN A 112 -1.79 20.19 5.01
CA ASN A 112 -1.83 18.77 4.75
C ASN A 112 -1.51 18.43 3.29
N ILE A 113 -2.04 19.22 2.33
CA ILE A 113 -1.72 19.07 0.90
C ILE A 113 -0.22 19.31 0.67
N LEU A 114 0.32 20.42 1.19
CA LEU A 114 1.75 20.74 1.03
C LEU A 114 2.65 19.66 1.63
N SER A 115 2.30 19.15 2.81
CA SER A 115 3.02 18.04 3.45
C SER A 115 2.99 16.78 2.58
N SER A 116 1.83 16.43 2.02
CA SER A 116 1.68 15.29 1.12
C SER A 116 2.52 15.42 -0.16
N LEU A 117 2.53 16.61 -0.76
CA LEU A 117 3.36 16.92 -1.94
C LEU A 117 4.84 16.80 -1.61
N ALA A 118 5.26 17.32 -0.44
CA ALA A 118 6.65 17.23 0.02
C ALA A 118 7.09 15.76 0.23
N TYR A 119 6.23 14.90 0.80
CA TYR A 119 6.50 13.46 0.93
C TYR A 119 6.67 12.76 -0.43
N GLN A 120 6.02 13.27 -1.47
CA GLN A 120 6.17 12.78 -2.84
C GLN A 120 7.36 13.39 -3.58
N GLY A 121 8.14 14.25 -2.92
CA GLY A 121 9.30 14.93 -3.51
C GLY A 121 8.94 16.15 -4.37
N VAL A 122 7.69 16.59 -4.33
CA VAL A 122 7.24 17.79 -5.07
C VAL A 122 7.44 19.04 -4.21
N ALA A 123 8.16 20.03 -4.72
CA ALA A 123 8.50 21.26 -3.99
C ALA A 123 8.47 22.51 -4.90
N GLY A 124 8.56 23.69 -4.27
CA GLY A 124 8.69 24.97 -4.96
C GLY A 124 7.48 25.32 -5.83
N ARG A 125 7.73 25.84 -7.04
CA ARG A 125 6.69 26.32 -7.95
C ARG A 125 5.70 25.23 -8.38
N GLU A 126 6.18 23.99 -8.50
CA GLU A 126 5.34 22.87 -8.86
C GLU A 126 4.35 22.53 -7.74
N ALA A 127 4.82 22.53 -6.48
CA ALA A 127 3.94 22.32 -5.33
C ALA A 127 2.85 23.39 -5.24
N SER A 128 3.19 24.67 -5.46
CA SER A 128 2.21 25.78 -5.47
C SER A 128 1.14 25.59 -6.57
N ARG A 129 1.57 25.24 -7.78
CA ARG A 129 0.62 25.00 -8.89
C ARG A 129 -0.32 23.83 -8.62
N LEU A 130 0.22 22.74 -8.07
CA LEU A 130 -0.58 21.55 -7.72
C LEU A 130 -1.51 21.85 -6.54
N LEU A 131 -1.06 22.63 -5.56
CA LEU A 131 -1.89 23.07 -4.44
C LEU A 131 -3.15 23.79 -4.95
N ASP A 132 -3.00 24.78 -5.82
CA ASP A 132 -4.14 25.52 -6.36
C ASP A 132 -5.11 24.58 -7.09
N ALA A 133 -4.59 23.69 -7.94
CA ALA A 133 -5.41 22.71 -8.66
C ALA A 133 -6.13 21.72 -7.72
N ILE A 134 -5.48 21.30 -6.62
CA ILE A 134 -6.10 20.41 -5.62
C ILE A 134 -7.18 21.14 -4.83
N VAL A 135 -6.94 22.39 -4.46
CA VAL A 135 -7.94 23.22 -3.76
C VAL A 135 -9.17 23.41 -4.63
N ASP A 136 -8.99 23.76 -5.90
CA ASP A 136 -10.09 23.91 -6.87
C ASP A 136 -10.86 22.60 -7.06
N PHE A 137 -10.15 21.46 -7.18
CA PHE A 137 -10.76 20.15 -7.34
C PHE A 137 -11.56 19.71 -6.11
N SER A 138 -11.10 20.10 -4.91
CA SER A 138 -11.73 19.68 -3.65
C SER A 138 -13.08 20.37 -3.39
N GLU A 139 -13.34 21.52 -4.03
CA GLU A 139 -14.49 22.39 -3.76
C GLU A 139 -14.59 22.88 -2.30
N LEU A 140 -13.49 22.79 -1.54
CA LEU A 140 -13.41 23.14 -0.11
C LEU A 140 -12.76 24.51 0.13
N ALA A 141 -12.75 25.41 -0.86
CA ALA A 141 -12.01 26.68 -0.80
C ALA A 141 -12.27 27.48 0.48
N GLU A 142 -13.51 27.52 0.99
CA GLU A 142 -13.88 28.21 2.22
C GLU A 142 -13.36 27.54 3.49
N PHE A 143 -13.09 26.23 3.44
CA PHE A 143 -12.69 25.41 4.60
C PHE A 143 -11.23 24.99 4.57
N ILE A 144 -10.53 25.22 3.45
CA ILE A 144 -9.19 24.66 3.21
C ILE A 144 -8.14 25.17 4.21
N ASP A 145 -8.36 26.33 4.80
CA ASP A 145 -7.47 26.95 5.77
C ASP A 145 -7.89 26.66 7.23
N LEU A 146 -8.91 25.84 7.45
CA LEU A 146 -9.31 25.35 8.78
C LEU A 146 -8.61 24.03 9.11
N PRO A 147 -8.32 23.76 10.39
CA PRO A 147 -7.88 22.42 10.85
C PRO A 147 -8.92 21.35 10.55
N LEU A 148 -8.44 20.09 10.36
CA LEU A 148 -9.28 18.93 10.07
C LEU A 148 -10.09 18.47 11.28
#